data_29b9ffd8e8a8eca7fd2f427027500a75
#
_entry.id   29b9ffd8e8a8eca7fd2f427027500a75
#
_cell.length_a   1.000
_cell.length_b   1.000
_cell.length_c   1.000
_cell.angle_alpha   90.00
_cell.angle_beta   90.00
_cell.angle_gamma   90.00
#
_symmetry.space_group_name_H-M   'P 1'
#
loop_
_entity.id
_entity.type
_entity.pdbx_description
1 polymer ?
#
loop_
_entity_poly.entity_id
_entity_poly.type
_entity_poly.pdbx_seq_one_letter_code
_entity_poly.pdbx_strand_id
1 'polypeptide(L)'
;MRQTSPIDQFNAFSRVSRALKSPFGWAMGTIFLALSSTASPSMASPIYTPLPLIVGQELKDTLSDRDIPTGQGSFARDYSIDLKSGDQVAIDLMSETFDPMVVLMTKDGVTVAENDDGPDGTSNSLLFMRVVKTGTYTVRVRSFGETAGGPFRLIVTPLQKR
;
A
#
# COMPACT_ATOMS: atom_id res chain seq x y z
N MET A 1 29.80 -5.58 47.73
CA MET A 1 31.04 -5.80 46.98
C MET A 1 31.08 -4.86 45.81
N ARG A 2 32.02 -3.92 45.84
CA ARG A 2 32.31 -2.92 44.82
C ARG A 2 33.16 -3.56 43.71
N GLN A 3 32.93 -3.13 42.44
CA GLN A 3 33.99 -3.02 41.42
C GLN A 3 33.45 -2.08 40.34
N THR A 4 33.87 -0.98 40.25
CA THR A 4 34.83 -0.02 39.71
C THR A 4 35.19 -0.28 38.25
N SER A 5 34.86 0.75 37.44
CA SER A 5 35.38 1.03 36.10
C SER A 5 36.89 1.20 36.09
N PRO A 6 37.52 1.18 34.94
CA PRO A 6 38.57 2.13 34.69
C PRO A 6 38.34 3.00 33.45
N ILE A 7 38.45 4.24 33.74
CA ILE A 7 38.66 5.42 32.91
C ILE A 7 40.18 5.51 32.64
N ASP A 8 40.46 6.22 31.55
CA ASP A 8 41.70 7.00 31.27
C ASP A 8 42.95 6.26 30.76
N GLN A 9 43.42 6.82 29.71
CA GLN A 9 44.71 7.48 29.48
C GLN A 9 45.06 7.35 27.97
N PHE A 10 45.63 8.24 27.23
CA PHE A 10 46.62 9.28 27.34
C PHE A 10 46.57 10.10 26.05
N ASN A 11 46.44 11.37 26.06
CA ASN A 11 47.42 12.42 26.19
C ASN A 11 48.49 12.50 25.11
N ALA A 12 48.39 13.56 24.34
CA ALA A 12 49.38 14.56 23.97
C ALA A 12 50.71 14.11 23.28
N PHE A 13 50.89 14.63 22.10
CA PHE A 13 52.19 15.17 21.73
C PHE A 13 52.05 16.39 20.83
N SER A 14 52.57 17.42 21.33
CA SER A 14 52.83 18.79 20.94
C SER A 14 53.77 18.95 19.76
N ARG A 15 53.51 19.99 18.99
CA ARG A 15 54.44 20.94 18.39
C ARG A 15 55.66 20.43 17.62
N VAL A 16 55.76 20.90 16.37
CA VAL A 16 56.87 21.75 15.94
C VAL A 16 56.48 22.53 14.68
N SER A 17 56.51 23.84 14.83
CA SER A 17 56.49 24.82 13.76
C SER A 17 57.83 24.81 12.99
N ARG A 18 57.78 24.83 11.67
CA ARG A 18 58.83 25.46 10.87
C ARG A 18 58.26 26.10 9.63
N ALA A 19 58.27 27.41 9.64
CA ALA A 19 58.11 28.24 8.49
C ALA A 19 59.27 28.07 7.52
N LEU A 20 59.02 27.92 6.23
CA LEU A 20 59.98 28.25 5.19
C LEU A 20 59.24 29.04 4.10
N LYS A 21 59.79 30.20 3.83
CA LYS A 21 59.38 31.23 2.87
C LYS A 21 59.50 30.71 1.44
N SER A 22 58.61 31.23 0.59
CA SER A 22 58.48 31.18 -0.85
C SER A 22 59.77 31.43 -1.63
N PRO A 23 59.85 31.22 -2.96
CA PRO A 23 59.07 32.07 -3.87
C PRO A 23 58.66 31.46 -5.25
N PHE A 24 57.73 32.13 -5.85
CA PHE A 24 57.53 32.31 -7.31
C PHE A 24 57.24 31.10 -8.21
N GLY A 25 56.10 31.11 -8.85
CA GLY A 25 56.03 30.55 -10.18
C GLY A 25 54.65 29.98 -10.59
N TRP A 26 53.93 30.73 -11.39
CA TRP A 26 53.01 30.31 -12.43
C TRP A 26 51.61 29.79 -12.04
N ALA A 27 50.69 30.68 -12.25
CA ALA A 27 49.26 30.39 -12.40
C ALA A 27 49.03 29.45 -13.61
N MET A 28 48.61 28.21 -13.31
CA MET A 28 47.83 27.43 -14.26
C MET A 28 46.46 27.22 -13.60
N GLY A 29 45.51 27.99 -14.13
CA GLY A 29 44.10 27.87 -13.76
C GLY A 29 43.53 26.52 -14.24
N THR A 30 43.47 25.55 -13.38
CA THR A 30 42.64 24.36 -13.59
C THR A 30 41.19 24.73 -13.28
N ILE A 31 40.43 24.97 -14.35
CA ILE A 31 38.98 25.07 -14.26
C ILE A 31 38.47 23.67 -13.89
N PHE A 32 38.12 23.49 -12.61
CA PHE A 32 37.36 22.34 -12.16
C PHE A 32 35.91 22.52 -12.61
N LEU A 33 35.57 21.92 -13.74
CA LEU A 33 34.20 21.78 -14.18
C LEU A 33 33.51 20.78 -13.24
N ALA A 34 32.86 21.29 -12.21
CA ALA A 34 32.04 20.46 -11.33
C ALA A 34 30.81 19.97 -12.14
N LEU A 35 30.86 18.74 -12.64
CA LEU A 35 29.68 18.04 -13.12
C LEU A 35 28.76 17.79 -11.93
N SER A 36 27.83 18.67 -11.72
CA SER A 36 26.71 18.46 -10.77
C SER A 36 25.80 17.38 -11.37
N SER A 37 26.01 16.13 -10.98
CA SER A 37 25.06 15.05 -11.27
C SER A 37 23.77 15.33 -10.47
N THR A 38 22.78 15.93 -11.10
CA THR A 38 21.43 15.97 -10.54
C THR A 38 20.85 14.58 -10.63
N ALA A 39 21.00 13.80 -9.57
CA ALA A 39 20.26 12.57 -9.40
C ALA A 39 18.78 12.92 -9.30
N SER A 40 18.02 12.67 -10.36
CA SER A 40 16.55 12.73 -10.31
C SER A 40 16.07 11.73 -9.28
N PRO A 41 15.17 12.11 -8.35
CA PRO A 41 14.57 11.14 -7.45
C PRO A 41 13.85 10.10 -8.29
N SER A 42 14.31 8.85 -8.24
CA SER A 42 13.59 7.71 -8.79
C SER A 42 12.33 7.55 -7.95
N MET A 43 11.19 7.98 -8.49
CA MET A 43 9.89 7.65 -7.93
C MET A 43 9.72 6.14 -8.11
N ALA A 44 9.93 5.38 -7.04
CA ALA A 44 9.58 3.97 -7.03
C ALA A 44 8.08 3.87 -7.34
N SER A 45 7.72 3.19 -8.44
CA SER A 45 6.32 2.90 -8.73
C SER A 45 5.76 2.11 -7.56
N PRO A 46 4.54 2.42 -7.08
CA PRO A 46 3.93 1.64 -6.02
C PRO A 46 3.85 0.17 -6.45
N ILE A 47 4.37 -0.72 -5.63
CA ILE A 47 4.40 -2.17 -5.88
C ILE A 47 2.98 -2.75 -5.99
N TYR A 48 2.01 -2.02 -5.44
CA TYR A 48 0.62 -2.42 -5.35
C TYR A 48 -0.29 -1.23 -5.71
N THR A 49 -1.14 -1.44 -6.73
CA THR A 49 -2.13 -0.46 -7.16
C THR A 49 -3.46 -1.16 -7.41
N PRO A 50 -4.45 -1.01 -6.51
CA PRO A 50 -5.79 -1.53 -6.73
C PRO A 50 -6.41 -0.95 -8.01
N LEU A 51 -7.15 -1.79 -8.76
CA LEU A 51 -7.88 -1.36 -9.96
C LEU A 51 -9.07 -0.45 -9.57
N PRO A 52 -9.34 0.63 -10.33
CA PRO A 52 -10.45 1.52 -9.99
C PRO A 52 -11.80 0.87 -10.22
N LEU A 53 -12.74 1.05 -9.25
CA LEU A 53 -14.16 0.73 -9.37
C LEU A 53 -14.98 1.97 -9.63
N ILE A 54 -16.00 1.83 -10.46
CA ILE A 54 -16.98 2.90 -10.72
C ILE A 54 -18.29 2.53 -10.03
N VAL A 55 -18.76 3.40 -9.15
CA VAL A 55 -20.05 3.22 -8.46
C VAL A 55 -21.18 3.11 -9.48
N GLY A 56 -22.04 2.11 -9.32
CA GLY A 56 -23.17 1.84 -10.21
C GLY A 56 -22.81 1.07 -11.49
N GLN A 57 -21.56 0.69 -11.69
CA GLN A 57 -21.13 -0.10 -12.84
C GLN A 57 -20.73 -1.51 -12.40
N GLU A 58 -21.26 -2.54 -13.10
CA GLU A 58 -20.86 -3.92 -12.90
C GLU A 58 -19.45 -4.14 -13.45
N LEU A 59 -18.59 -4.74 -12.65
CA LEU A 59 -17.29 -5.26 -13.03
C LEU A 59 -17.38 -6.79 -13.16
N LYS A 60 -16.85 -7.34 -14.25
CA LYS A 60 -16.63 -8.78 -14.44
C LYS A 60 -15.12 -9.04 -14.47
N ASP A 61 -14.67 -9.94 -13.61
CA ASP A 61 -13.24 -10.28 -13.52
C ASP A 61 -13.08 -11.72 -13.05
N THR A 62 -11.83 -12.16 -12.83
CA THR A 62 -11.50 -13.53 -12.45
C THR A 62 -10.47 -13.52 -11.33
N LEU A 63 -10.78 -14.16 -10.22
CA LEU A 63 -9.85 -14.41 -9.11
C LEU A 63 -9.00 -15.64 -9.44
N SER A 64 -7.68 -15.54 -9.32
CA SER A 64 -6.74 -16.59 -9.72
C SER A 64 -5.49 -16.63 -8.83
N ASP A 65 -4.62 -17.59 -9.07
CA ASP A 65 -3.32 -17.76 -8.42
C ASP A 65 -2.29 -16.64 -8.74
N ARG A 66 -2.63 -15.73 -9.65
CA ARG A 66 -1.84 -14.55 -9.98
C ARG A 66 -2.17 -13.35 -9.10
N ASP A 67 -3.20 -13.46 -8.28
CA ASP A 67 -3.66 -12.43 -7.36
C ASP A 67 -2.92 -12.50 -6.02
N ILE A 68 -3.30 -11.64 -5.09
CA ILE A 68 -2.65 -11.50 -3.79
C ILE A 68 -2.87 -12.78 -2.96
N PRO A 69 -1.83 -13.53 -2.57
CA PRO A 69 -2.02 -14.70 -1.72
C PRO A 69 -2.46 -14.27 -0.31
N THR A 70 -3.51 -14.92 0.21
CA THR A 70 -4.04 -14.62 1.55
C THR A 70 -3.26 -15.31 2.68
N GLY A 71 -2.38 -16.26 2.36
CA GLY A 71 -1.67 -17.08 3.35
C GLY A 71 -2.50 -18.25 3.89
N GLN A 72 -3.74 -18.42 3.41
CA GLN A 72 -4.67 -19.48 3.82
C GLN A 72 -5.09 -20.39 2.66
N GLY A 73 -4.24 -20.48 1.61
CA GLY A 73 -4.53 -21.30 0.42
C GLY A 73 -5.41 -20.61 -0.62
N SER A 74 -5.89 -19.40 -0.37
CA SER A 74 -6.73 -18.64 -1.29
C SER A 74 -6.04 -17.35 -1.76
N PHE A 75 -6.70 -16.64 -2.68
CA PHE A 75 -6.22 -15.41 -3.29
C PHE A 75 -7.20 -14.26 -3.04
N ALA A 76 -6.70 -13.03 -3.18
CA ALA A 76 -7.50 -11.82 -3.07
C ALA A 76 -7.16 -10.85 -4.20
N ARG A 77 -8.17 -10.11 -4.69
CA ARG A 77 -8.02 -9.05 -5.67
C ARG A 77 -8.63 -7.77 -5.13
N ASP A 78 -7.90 -6.69 -5.25
CA ASP A 78 -8.26 -5.40 -4.65
C ASP A 78 -8.65 -4.38 -5.70
N TYR A 79 -9.68 -3.62 -5.37
CA TYR A 79 -10.22 -2.50 -6.15
C TYR A 79 -10.27 -1.25 -5.29
N SER A 80 -9.99 -0.09 -5.89
CA SER A 80 -10.12 1.20 -5.24
C SER A 80 -11.44 1.88 -5.57
N ILE A 81 -12.07 2.51 -4.60
CA ILE A 81 -13.31 3.26 -4.76
C ILE A 81 -13.32 4.51 -3.88
N ASP A 82 -13.79 5.63 -4.42
CA ASP A 82 -13.95 6.86 -3.64
C ASP A 82 -15.39 6.96 -3.12
N LEU A 83 -15.52 7.07 -1.80
CA LEU A 83 -16.80 7.16 -1.10
C LEU A 83 -16.83 8.41 -0.22
N LYS A 84 -18.03 8.99 -0.06
CA LYS A 84 -18.25 10.19 0.75
C LYS A 84 -18.94 9.85 2.06
N SER A 85 -18.61 10.60 3.11
CA SER A 85 -19.32 10.49 4.38
C SER A 85 -20.84 10.67 4.21
N GLY A 86 -21.60 9.74 4.76
CA GLY A 86 -23.04 9.67 4.64
C GLY A 86 -23.55 8.89 3.44
N ASP A 87 -22.70 8.47 2.50
CA ASP A 87 -23.13 7.55 1.44
C ASP A 87 -23.61 6.23 2.05
N GLN A 88 -24.64 5.67 1.46
CA GLN A 88 -25.11 4.32 1.75
C GLN A 88 -24.89 3.49 0.50
N VAL A 89 -24.20 2.39 0.62
CA VAL A 89 -23.85 1.52 -0.50
C VAL A 89 -24.19 0.07 -0.19
N ALA A 90 -24.60 -0.64 -1.25
CA ALA A 90 -24.61 -2.09 -1.29
C ALA A 90 -23.46 -2.54 -2.18
N ILE A 91 -22.68 -3.50 -1.73
CA ILE A 91 -21.61 -4.14 -2.49
C ILE A 91 -22.03 -5.58 -2.71
N ASP A 92 -22.35 -5.91 -3.96
CA ASP A 92 -22.73 -7.27 -4.37
C ASP A 92 -21.54 -7.94 -5.03
N LEU A 93 -21.18 -9.12 -4.56
CA LEU A 93 -20.14 -9.96 -5.11
C LEU A 93 -20.70 -11.35 -5.37
N MET A 94 -20.72 -11.76 -6.63
CA MET A 94 -21.35 -12.99 -7.11
C MET A 94 -20.37 -13.88 -7.85
N SER A 95 -20.38 -15.16 -7.53
CA SER A 95 -19.63 -16.18 -8.27
C SER A 95 -20.40 -17.50 -8.33
N GLU A 96 -20.22 -18.23 -9.43
CA GLU A 96 -20.75 -19.60 -9.61
C GLU A 96 -19.68 -20.66 -9.39
N THR A 97 -18.42 -20.25 -9.16
CA THR A 97 -17.27 -21.16 -9.14
C THR A 97 -16.53 -21.21 -7.83
N PHE A 98 -16.70 -20.23 -6.97
CA PHE A 98 -16.15 -20.20 -5.62
C PHE A 98 -17.11 -19.50 -4.68
N ASP A 99 -16.90 -19.66 -3.39
CA ASP A 99 -17.62 -18.98 -2.31
C ASP A 99 -17.00 -17.59 -2.07
N PRO A 100 -17.62 -16.49 -2.56
CA PRO A 100 -17.02 -15.19 -2.58
C PRO A 100 -17.22 -14.45 -1.24
N MET A 101 -16.20 -13.77 -0.79
CA MET A 101 -16.21 -12.88 0.37
C MET A 101 -15.75 -11.48 -0.03
N VAL A 102 -16.53 -10.47 0.33
CA VAL A 102 -16.17 -9.07 0.15
C VAL A 102 -15.67 -8.47 1.47
N VAL A 103 -14.55 -7.75 1.40
CA VAL A 103 -14.00 -6.98 2.53
C VAL A 103 -13.84 -5.53 2.09
N LEU A 104 -14.42 -4.60 2.83
CA LEU A 104 -14.19 -3.17 2.63
C LEU A 104 -13.15 -2.68 3.64
N MET A 105 -12.11 -2.05 3.13
CA MET A 105 -10.99 -1.53 3.95
C MET A 105 -10.79 -0.05 3.69
N THR A 106 -10.21 0.64 4.68
CA THR A 106 -9.63 1.97 4.45
C THR A 106 -8.41 1.88 3.55
N LYS A 107 -7.94 3.02 3.02
CA LYS A 107 -6.68 3.09 2.25
C LYS A 107 -5.48 2.51 3.00
N ASP A 108 -5.50 2.58 4.33
CA ASP A 108 -4.42 2.10 5.20
C ASP A 108 -4.55 0.60 5.55
N GLY A 109 -5.48 -0.11 4.91
CA GLY A 109 -5.67 -1.56 5.08
C GLY A 109 -6.48 -1.97 6.31
N VAL A 110 -7.11 -1.02 7.01
CA VAL A 110 -7.98 -1.35 8.15
C VAL A 110 -9.35 -1.80 7.64
N THR A 111 -9.78 -3.00 8.02
CA THR A 111 -11.10 -3.54 7.70
C THR A 111 -12.20 -2.66 8.34
N VAL A 112 -13.12 -2.21 7.53
CA VAL A 112 -14.29 -1.42 7.93
C VAL A 112 -15.52 -2.32 8.08
N ALA A 113 -15.72 -3.22 7.12
CA ALA A 113 -16.80 -4.20 7.11
C ALA A 113 -16.44 -5.36 6.17
N GLU A 114 -17.03 -6.51 6.40
CA GLU A 114 -16.88 -7.70 5.57
C GLU A 114 -18.14 -8.54 5.59
N ASN A 115 -18.37 -9.31 4.55
CA ASN A 115 -19.42 -10.31 4.49
C ASN A 115 -19.07 -11.40 3.47
N ASP A 116 -19.54 -12.62 3.71
CA ASP A 116 -19.37 -13.80 2.84
C ASP A 116 -20.71 -14.37 2.35
N ASP A 117 -21.84 -13.92 2.93
CA ASP A 117 -23.18 -14.41 2.60
C ASP A 117 -24.10 -13.31 2.07
N GLY A 118 -25.16 -13.72 1.40
CA GLY A 118 -26.28 -12.89 1.00
C GLY A 118 -27.59 -13.33 1.66
N PRO A 119 -28.61 -12.48 1.65
CA PRO A 119 -29.91 -12.80 2.27
C PRO A 119 -30.76 -13.77 1.44
N ASP A 120 -30.33 -14.13 0.24
CA ASP A 120 -31.03 -14.98 -0.71
C ASP A 120 -30.76 -16.49 -0.55
N GLY A 121 -29.92 -16.86 0.43
CA GLY A 121 -29.54 -18.24 0.72
C GLY A 121 -28.54 -18.84 -0.29
N THR A 122 -27.96 -18.01 -1.15
CA THR A 122 -26.83 -18.39 -1.99
C THR A 122 -25.53 -18.11 -1.25
N SER A 123 -24.40 -18.60 -1.76
CA SER A 123 -23.07 -18.24 -1.27
C SER A 123 -22.56 -16.90 -1.78
N ASN A 124 -23.40 -16.12 -2.50
CA ASN A 124 -23.02 -14.79 -2.94
C ASN A 124 -22.93 -13.82 -1.76
N SER A 125 -21.98 -12.90 -1.82
CA SER A 125 -21.73 -11.95 -0.73
C SER A 125 -22.44 -10.62 -1.00
N LEU A 126 -23.18 -10.11 -0.01
CA LEU A 126 -23.86 -8.81 -0.06
C LEU A 126 -23.53 -7.99 1.19
N LEU A 127 -22.77 -6.92 1.02
CA LEU A 127 -22.39 -6.02 2.10
C LEU A 127 -23.15 -4.70 2.01
N PHE A 128 -23.95 -4.37 3.05
CA PHE A 128 -24.57 -3.06 3.21
C PHE A 128 -23.80 -2.21 4.19
N MET A 129 -23.53 -0.95 3.83
CA MET A 129 -22.92 -0.06 4.78
C MET A 129 -23.27 1.42 4.59
N ARG A 130 -23.12 2.20 5.67
CA ARG A 130 -23.07 3.65 5.65
C ARG A 130 -21.64 4.12 5.84
N VAL A 131 -21.13 4.92 4.91
CA VAL A 131 -19.81 5.50 4.93
C VAL A 131 -19.72 6.58 6.01
N VAL A 132 -18.77 6.44 6.94
CA VAL A 132 -18.58 7.40 8.04
C VAL A 132 -17.61 8.52 7.66
N LYS A 133 -16.57 8.21 6.90
CA LYS A 133 -15.53 9.16 6.49
C LYS A 133 -15.41 9.22 4.99
N THR A 134 -15.28 10.43 4.44
CA THR A 134 -14.91 10.60 3.02
C THR A 134 -13.49 10.14 2.79
N GLY A 135 -13.27 9.37 1.72
CA GLY A 135 -11.94 8.90 1.34
C GLY A 135 -11.96 7.82 0.28
N THR A 136 -10.76 7.39 -0.09
CA THR A 136 -10.55 6.21 -0.93
C THR A 136 -10.57 4.97 -0.04
N TYR A 137 -11.35 3.99 -0.47
CA TYR A 137 -11.48 2.68 0.17
C TYR A 137 -10.95 1.61 -0.78
N THR A 138 -10.61 0.47 -0.21
CA THR A 138 -10.28 -0.75 -0.96
C THR A 138 -11.41 -1.76 -0.78
N VAL A 139 -11.99 -2.19 -1.90
CA VAL A 139 -12.89 -3.34 -1.95
C VAL A 139 -12.05 -4.55 -2.31
N ARG A 140 -11.91 -5.47 -1.38
CA ARG A 140 -11.20 -6.72 -1.59
C ARG A 140 -12.17 -7.84 -1.88
N VAL A 141 -11.97 -8.49 -3.01
CA VAL A 141 -12.61 -9.75 -3.39
C VAL A 141 -11.69 -10.89 -2.98
N ARG A 142 -12.22 -11.86 -2.24
CA ARG A 142 -11.49 -13.09 -1.92
C ARG A 142 -12.44 -14.28 -1.89
N SER A 143 -11.88 -15.48 -1.92
CA SER A 143 -12.62 -16.70 -1.62
C SER A 143 -12.76 -16.87 -0.12
N PHE A 144 -13.92 -17.34 0.34
CA PHE A 144 -14.12 -17.84 1.69
C PHE A 144 -13.57 -19.27 1.78
N GLY A 145 -12.79 -19.57 2.81
CA GLY A 145 -12.11 -20.85 2.94
C GLY A 145 -10.93 -21.04 1.97
N GLU A 146 -10.66 -22.31 1.61
CA GLU A 146 -9.52 -22.71 0.77
C GLU A 146 -9.90 -22.91 -0.71
N THR A 147 -11.02 -22.38 -1.17
CA THR A 147 -11.47 -22.59 -2.54
C THR A 147 -10.64 -21.79 -3.54
N ALA A 148 -10.43 -22.36 -4.74
CA ALA A 148 -9.49 -21.83 -5.75
C ALA A 148 -10.06 -20.54 -6.29
N GLY A 149 -10.78 -19.90 -6.56
CA GLY A 149 -11.19 -18.70 -7.28
C GLY A 149 -11.89 -19.04 -8.58
N GLY A 150 -12.05 -18.05 -9.43
CA GLY A 150 -12.74 -18.16 -10.72
C GLY A 150 -13.42 -16.87 -11.13
N PRO A 151 -14.30 -16.88 -12.14
CA PRO A 151 -15.04 -15.72 -12.58
C PRO A 151 -15.98 -15.19 -11.50
N PHE A 152 -16.07 -13.86 -11.40
CA PHE A 152 -17.00 -13.19 -10.49
C PHE A 152 -17.56 -11.91 -11.11
N ARG A 153 -18.64 -11.42 -10.52
CA ARG A 153 -19.24 -10.12 -10.79
C ARG A 153 -19.26 -9.30 -9.51
N LEU A 154 -18.83 -8.06 -9.60
CA LEU A 154 -18.79 -7.11 -8.50
C LEU A 154 -19.52 -5.83 -8.89
N ILE A 155 -20.44 -5.35 -8.07
CA ILE A 155 -21.09 -4.07 -8.27
C ILE A 155 -21.21 -3.33 -6.94
N VAL A 156 -20.93 -2.04 -6.96
CA VAL A 156 -21.19 -1.13 -5.82
C VAL A 156 -22.36 -0.23 -6.18
N THR A 157 -23.51 -0.47 -5.57
CA THR A 157 -24.74 0.26 -5.83
C THR A 157 -24.95 1.34 -4.78
N PRO A 158 -25.10 2.63 -5.16
CA PRO A 158 -25.47 3.67 -4.21
C PRO A 158 -26.95 3.50 -3.84
N LEU A 159 -27.21 3.46 -2.53
CA LEU A 159 -28.59 3.43 -2.03
C LEU A 159 -29.10 4.86 -1.92
N GLN A 160 -30.33 5.10 -2.39
CA GLN A 160 -30.93 6.44 -2.34
C GLN A 160 -31.14 6.86 -0.89
N LYS A 161 -30.74 8.08 -0.56
CA LYS A 161 -31.18 8.75 0.67
C LYS A 161 -32.68 9.05 0.54
N ARG A 162 -33.49 8.50 1.42
CA ARG A 162 -34.89 8.95 1.58
C ARG A 162 -34.95 10.29 2.27
#